data_befd33b72b07d8960ca40215cd377cbe
#
_entry.id   befd33b72b07d8960ca40215cd377cbe
#
_cell.length_a   1.000
_cell.length_b   1.000
_cell.length_c   1.000
_cell.angle_alpha   90.00
_cell.angle_beta   90.00
_cell.angle_gamma   90.00
#
_symmetry.space_group_name_H-M   'P 1'
#
loop_
_entity.id
_entity.type
_entity.pdbx_description
1 polymer ?
#
loop_
_entity_poly.entity_id
_entity_poly.type
_entity_poly.pdbx_seq_one_letter_code
_entity_poly.pdbx_strand_id
1 'polypeptide(L)'
;MRVTRLRNSRGFTLIEMMVAISIMVIVLGLAIPIYSASIRRAKEDNFKHGLETLNQEIFQYTLDKQKAPKSIDDLKTAGYIDKVPDDITGTPDWQVEEDDTTILSTQQTDGGIYGVHSSSSKVGSNGKPYSDW
;
A
#
# COMPACT_ATOMS: atom_id res chain seq x y z
N MET A 1 36.40 -26.97 -53.92
CA MET A 1 34.95 -27.28 -53.96
C MET A 1 34.28 -26.65 -52.75
N ARG A 2 33.53 -25.54 -52.97
CA ARG A 2 32.80 -24.83 -51.87
C ARG A 2 31.40 -25.40 -51.76
N VAL A 3 31.11 -26.14 -50.70
CA VAL A 3 29.77 -26.64 -50.42
C VAL A 3 28.97 -25.51 -49.79
N THR A 4 28.07 -24.90 -50.57
CA THR A 4 27.12 -23.88 -50.10
C THR A 4 26.03 -24.62 -49.33
N ARG A 5 26.03 -24.54 -47.97
CA ARG A 5 24.91 -24.99 -47.15
C ARG A 5 23.71 -24.09 -47.43
N LEU A 6 22.72 -24.62 -48.10
CA LEU A 6 21.40 -23.99 -48.21
C LEU A 6 20.79 -23.92 -46.82
N ARG A 7 20.74 -22.72 -46.25
CA ARG A 7 20.01 -22.43 -45.02
C ARG A 7 18.53 -22.53 -45.33
N ASN A 8 17.93 -23.60 -44.88
CA ASN A 8 16.49 -23.85 -45.01
C ASN A 8 15.74 -22.83 -44.13
N SER A 9 15.38 -21.69 -44.69
CA SER A 9 14.57 -20.65 -44.03
C SER A 9 13.09 -21.13 -44.07
N ARG A 10 12.66 -21.82 -43.04
CA ARG A 10 11.25 -22.10 -42.83
C ARG A 10 10.60 -20.81 -42.33
N GLY A 11 9.75 -20.24 -43.15
CA GLY A 11 8.86 -19.14 -42.73
C GLY A 11 7.64 -19.67 -42.02
N PHE A 12 7.10 -18.87 -41.09
CA PHE A 12 5.83 -19.19 -40.43
C PHE A 12 4.66 -19.14 -41.42
N THR A 13 3.71 -20.06 -41.27
CA THR A 13 2.48 -20.07 -42.05
C THR A 13 1.48 -19.07 -41.46
N LEU A 14 0.58 -18.55 -42.31
CA LEU A 14 -0.46 -17.63 -41.87
C LEU A 14 -1.38 -18.25 -40.80
N ILE A 15 -1.67 -19.54 -40.95
CA ILE A 15 -2.48 -20.29 -39.98
C ILE A 15 -1.76 -20.43 -38.62
N GLU A 16 -0.45 -20.62 -38.61
CA GLU A 16 0.35 -20.72 -37.38
C GLU A 16 0.32 -19.39 -36.62
N MET A 17 0.43 -18.25 -37.31
CA MET A 17 0.28 -16.94 -36.72
C MET A 17 -1.13 -16.73 -36.15
N MET A 18 -2.19 -17.13 -36.86
CA MET A 18 -3.56 -17.02 -36.35
C MET A 18 -3.76 -17.84 -35.08
N VAL A 19 -3.27 -19.06 -35.04
CA VAL A 19 -3.35 -19.94 -33.87
C VAL A 19 -2.55 -19.36 -32.70
N ALA A 20 -1.31 -18.89 -32.95
CA ALA A 20 -0.48 -18.28 -31.91
C ALA A 20 -1.13 -17.05 -31.27
N ILE A 21 -1.68 -16.13 -32.09
CA ILE A 21 -2.40 -14.95 -31.60
C ILE A 21 -3.64 -15.34 -30.81
N SER A 22 -4.40 -16.35 -31.27
CA SER A 22 -5.59 -16.82 -30.57
C SER A 22 -5.26 -17.34 -29.18
N ILE A 23 -4.20 -18.13 -29.06
CA ILE A 23 -3.72 -18.63 -27.75
C ILE A 23 -3.29 -17.48 -26.84
N MET A 24 -2.55 -16.48 -27.38
CA MET A 24 -2.11 -15.31 -26.62
C MET A 24 -3.31 -14.54 -26.06
N VAL A 25 -4.33 -14.29 -26.88
CA VAL A 25 -5.55 -13.57 -26.45
C VAL A 25 -6.26 -14.30 -25.30
N ILE A 26 -6.38 -15.64 -25.39
CA ILE A 26 -7.01 -16.43 -24.34
C ILE A 26 -6.20 -16.34 -23.05
N VAL A 27 -4.89 -16.51 -23.10
CA VAL A 27 -4.00 -16.45 -21.93
C VAL A 27 -4.04 -15.07 -21.27
N LEU A 28 -3.96 -14.00 -22.08
CA LEU A 28 -4.05 -12.62 -21.58
C LEU A 28 -5.42 -12.34 -20.93
N GLY A 29 -6.51 -12.84 -21.53
CA GLY A 29 -7.86 -12.68 -20.97
C GLY A 29 -8.01 -13.28 -19.57
N LEU A 30 -7.30 -14.37 -19.26
CA LEU A 30 -7.29 -14.97 -17.93
C LEU A 30 -6.29 -14.29 -16.97
N ALA A 31 -5.19 -13.76 -17.48
CA ALA A 31 -4.13 -13.17 -16.66
C ALA A 31 -4.51 -11.79 -16.07
N ILE A 32 -5.21 -10.96 -16.83
CA ILE A 32 -5.56 -9.58 -16.43
C ILE A 32 -6.35 -9.51 -15.10
N PRO A 33 -7.45 -10.27 -14.89
CA PRO A 33 -8.20 -10.18 -13.64
C PRO A 33 -7.41 -10.67 -12.43
N ILE A 34 -6.56 -11.68 -12.59
CA ILE A 34 -5.71 -12.20 -11.52
C ILE A 34 -4.68 -11.15 -11.11
N TYR A 35 -4.08 -10.49 -12.09
CA TYR A 35 -3.08 -9.44 -11.85
C TYR A 35 -3.67 -8.23 -11.10
N SER A 36 -4.84 -7.77 -11.50
CA SER A 36 -5.51 -6.63 -10.85
C SER A 36 -5.88 -6.93 -9.38
N ALA A 37 -6.33 -8.15 -9.09
CA ALA A 37 -6.61 -8.59 -7.73
C ALA A 37 -5.34 -8.64 -6.87
N SER A 38 -4.22 -9.08 -7.44
CA SER A 38 -2.92 -9.14 -6.74
C SER A 38 -2.39 -7.74 -6.39
N ILE A 39 -2.52 -6.79 -7.31
CA ILE A 39 -2.14 -5.38 -7.05
C ILE A 39 -2.98 -4.78 -5.92
N ARG A 40 -4.30 -5.04 -5.93
CA ARG A 40 -5.18 -4.53 -4.87
C ARG A 40 -4.78 -5.09 -3.52
N ARG A 41 -4.52 -6.39 -3.40
CA ARG A 41 -4.06 -7.02 -2.16
C ARG A 41 -2.75 -6.42 -1.68
N ALA A 42 -1.76 -6.25 -2.56
CA ALA A 42 -0.49 -5.65 -2.20
C ALA A 42 -0.64 -4.21 -1.68
N LYS A 43 -1.55 -3.43 -2.25
CA LYS A 43 -1.87 -2.08 -1.75
C LYS A 43 -2.53 -2.11 -0.37
N GLU A 44 -3.46 -3.04 -0.16
CA GLU A 44 -4.13 -3.22 1.14
C GLU A 44 -3.15 -3.69 2.22
N ASP A 45 -2.21 -4.57 1.88
CA ASP A 45 -1.19 -5.05 2.81
C ASP A 45 -0.21 -3.92 3.19
N ASN A 46 0.23 -3.12 2.22
CA ASN A 46 1.07 -1.94 2.48
C ASN A 46 0.34 -0.90 3.35
N PHE A 47 -0.94 -0.67 3.07
CA PHE A 47 -1.77 0.22 3.87
C PHE A 47 -1.90 -0.25 5.32
N LYS A 48 -2.21 -1.52 5.54
CA LYS A 48 -2.29 -2.10 6.89
C LYS A 48 -0.98 -1.95 7.65
N HIS A 49 0.12 -2.27 6.99
CA HIS A 49 1.43 -2.13 7.61
C HIS A 49 1.75 -0.68 7.97
N GLY A 50 1.40 0.27 7.09
CA GLY A 50 1.53 1.70 7.37
C GLY A 50 0.68 2.16 8.56
N LEU A 51 -0.58 1.72 8.62
CA LEU A 51 -1.51 2.01 9.70
C LEU A 51 -1.00 1.46 11.05
N GLU A 52 -0.59 0.19 11.08
CA GLU A 52 -0.04 -0.45 12.27
C GLU A 52 1.24 0.24 12.74
N THR A 53 2.14 0.59 11.81
CA THR A 53 3.38 1.29 12.12
C THR A 53 3.09 2.65 12.75
N LEU A 54 2.21 3.47 12.15
CA LEU A 54 1.89 4.79 12.71
C LEU A 54 1.29 4.68 14.11
N ASN A 55 0.32 3.80 14.30
CA ASN A 55 -0.31 3.62 15.62
C ASN A 55 0.68 3.10 16.66
N GLN A 56 1.59 2.20 16.29
CA GLN A 56 2.63 1.71 17.18
C GLN A 56 3.62 2.83 17.56
N GLU A 57 4.06 3.64 16.61
CA GLU A 57 5.00 4.72 16.86
C GLU A 57 4.38 5.88 17.65
N ILE A 58 3.10 6.18 17.45
CA ILE A 58 2.34 7.10 18.31
C ILE A 58 2.35 6.61 19.76
N PHE A 59 2.09 5.32 19.96
CA PHE A 59 2.11 4.72 21.28
C PHE A 59 3.52 4.75 21.91
N GLN A 60 4.57 4.40 21.17
CA GLN A 60 5.95 4.46 21.66
C GLN A 60 6.37 5.88 22.01
N TYR A 61 6.08 6.84 21.13
CA TYR A 61 6.33 8.27 21.41
C TYR A 61 5.66 8.70 22.73
N THR A 62 4.41 8.30 22.93
CA THR A 62 3.64 8.64 24.11
C THR A 62 4.24 8.05 25.39
N LEU A 63 4.72 6.79 25.32
CA LEU A 63 5.41 6.16 26.45
C LEU A 63 6.74 6.86 26.79
N ASP A 64 7.55 7.15 25.78
CA ASP A 64 8.89 7.71 25.96
C ASP A 64 8.85 9.18 26.41
N LYS A 65 7.95 9.96 25.81
CA LYS A 65 7.84 11.41 26.09
C LYS A 65 6.85 11.74 27.21
N GLN A 66 6.07 10.75 27.68
CA GLN A 66 5.00 10.95 28.68
C GLN A 66 3.97 12.00 28.27
N LYS A 67 3.81 12.17 26.96
CA LYS A 67 2.83 13.06 26.31
C LYS A 67 2.53 12.56 24.90
N ALA A 68 1.29 12.74 24.44
CA ALA A 68 0.90 12.42 23.09
C ALA A 68 1.54 13.38 22.05
N PRO A 69 1.85 12.93 20.83
CA PRO A 69 2.29 13.83 19.77
C PRO A 69 1.14 14.76 19.34
N LYS A 70 1.47 15.96 18.88
CA LYS A 70 0.47 16.92 18.38
C LYS A 70 0.22 16.75 16.89
N SER A 71 1.16 16.13 16.18
CA SER A 71 1.07 15.85 14.74
C SER A 71 1.84 14.59 14.39
N ILE A 72 1.52 14.00 13.23
CA ILE A 72 2.30 12.87 12.68
C ILE A 72 3.75 13.31 12.39
N ASP A 73 3.97 14.59 12.04
CA ASP A 73 5.30 15.14 11.80
C ASP A 73 6.18 15.16 13.05
N ASP A 74 5.59 15.21 14.24
CA ASP A 74 6.34 15.11 15.50
C ASP A 74 7.06 13.76 15.63
N LEU A 75 6.44 12.67 15.14
CA LEU A 75 7.06 11.35 15.10
C LEU A 75 8.30 11.33 14.21
N LYS A 76 8.21 12.00 13.05
CA LYS A 76 9.33 12.12 12.12
C LYS A 76 10.45 12.99 12.71
N THR A 77 10.11 14.12 13.27
CA THR A 77 11.09 15.05 13.88
C THR A 77 11.79 14.42 15.07
N ALA A 78 11.09 13.60 15.83
CA ALA A 78 11.64 12.89 16.98
C ALA A 78 12.37 11.59 16.60
N GLY A 79 12.37 11.19 15.32
CA GLY A 79 13.10 10.03 14.80
C GLY A 79 12.43 8.68 15.01
N TYR A 80 11.12 8.64 15.28
CA TYR A 80 10.34 7.40 15.39
C TYR A 80 9.99 6.82 14.01
N ILE A 81 9.80 7.68 13.03
CA ILE A 81 9.57 7.29 11.64
C ILE A 81 10.51 8.08 10.72
N ASP A 82 11.01 7.44 9.68
CA ASP A 82 11.80 8.11 8.64
C ASP A 82 10.91 8.87 7.65
N LYS A 83 9.80 8.23 7.28
CA LYS A 83 8.81 8.76 6.33
C LYS A 83 7.41 8.39 6.79
N VAL A 84 6.46 9.31 6.64
CA VAL A 84 5.04 9.00 6.82
C VAL A 84 4.62 8.02 5.72
N PRO A 85 4.07 6.84 6.08
CA PRO A 85 3.58 5.88 5.09
C PRO A 85 2.44 6.49 4.27
N ASP A 86 2.30 6.00 3.03
CA ASP A 86 1.18 6.41 2.20
C ASP A 86 -0.11 5.68 2.65
N ASP A 87 -1.23 6.41 2.69
CA ASP A 87 -2.56 5.86 2.89
C ASP A 87 -2.98 5.03 1.65
N ILE A 88 -4.09 4.33 1.73
CA ILE A 88 -4.66 3.55 0.61
C ILE A 88 -4.94 4.40 -0.64
N THR A 89 -5.07 5.71 -0.47
CA THR A 89 -5.21 6.68 -1.57
C THR A 89 -3.92 6.91 -2.35
N GLY A 90 -2.77 6.50 -1.79
CA GLY A 90 -1.44 6.72 -2.36
C GLY A 90 -0.81 8.07 -1.98
N THR A 91 -1.37 8.74 -1.00
CA THR A 91 -0.88 9.98 -0.40
C THR A 91 -0.77 9.81 1.12
N PRO A 92 0.10 10.54 1.83
CA PRO A 92 0.21 10.45 3.29
C PRO A 92 -0.89 11.26 4.00
N ASP A 93 -2.13 11.08 3.57
CA ASP A 93 -3.30 11.83 4.06
C ASP A 93 -4.09 10.99 5.08
N TRP A 94 -3.53 10.90 6.27
CA TRP A 94 -4.14 10.19 7.40
C TRP A 94 -5.06 11.11 8.19
N GLN A 95 -6.21 10.58 8.59
CA GLN A 95 -7.05 11.23 9.60
C GLN A 95 -6.50 10.90 10.97
N VAL A 96 -6.37 11.92 11.80
CA VAL A 96 -5.86 11.76 13.16
C VAL A 96 -7.02 11.67 14.15
N GLU A 97 -6.87 10.77 15.12
CA GLU A 97 -7.77 10.68 16.26
C GLU A 97 -7.15 11.41 17.44
N GLU A 98 -7.81 12.46 17.88
CA GLU A 98 -7.36 13.31 18.98
C GLU A 98 -8.22 13.07 20.23
N ASP A 99 -7.59 13.09 21.40
CA ASP A 99 -8.27 13.05 22.68
C ASP A 99 -7.77 14.21 23.56
N ASP A 100 -8.63 15.19 23.76
CA ASP A 100 -8.36 16.35 24.61
C ASP A 100 -8.49 16.03 26.12
N THR A 101 -9.04 14.86 26.46
CA THR A 101 -9.36 14.49 27.85
C THR A 101 -8.29 13.62 28.50
N THR A 102 -7.49 12.91 27.71
CA THR A 102 -6.48 11.98 28.22
C THR A 102 -5.18 12.72 28.52
N ILE A 103 -5.01 13.14 29.75
CA ILE A 103 -3.74 13.69 30.27
C ILE A 103 -2.92 12.54 30.81
N LEU A 104 -1.85 12.15 30.11
CA LEU A 104 -1.00 11.01 30.45
C LEU A 104 0.08 11.34 31.50
N SER A 105 0.37 12.63 31.68
CA SER A 105 1.32 13.10 32.71
C SER A 105 1.06 14.53 33.12
N THR A 106 1.65 14.95 34.25
CA THR A 106 1.63 16.34 34.73
C THR A 106 2.37 17.32 33.79
N GLN A 107 3.10 16.83 32.81
CA GLN A 107 3.78 17.65 31.79
C GLN A 107 2.94 17.87 30.54
N GLN A 108 1.85 17.14 30.39
CA GLN A 108 0.91 17.30 29.29
C GLN A 108 -0.15 18.33 29.69
N THR A 109 -0.16 19.46 28.99
CA THR A 109 -1.15 20.54 29.23
C THR A 109 -2.32 20.48 28.23
N ASP A 110 -2.12 19.84 27.09
CA ASP A 110 -3.07 19.72 26.01
C ASP A 110 -3.20 18.25 25.60
N GLY A 111 -4.32 17.88 25.00
CA GLY A 111 -4.52 16.60 24.35
C GLY A 111 -3.57 16.38 23.18
N GLY A 112 -3.65 15.24 22.53
CA GLY A 112 -2.83 14.91 21.37
C GLY A 112 -3.40 13.74 20.60
N ILE A 113 -2.66 13.32 19.59
CA ILE A 113 -3.02 12.20 18.72
C ILE A 113 -2.79 10.89 19.47
N TYR A 114 -3.81 10.04 19.52
CA TYR A 114 -3.70 8.69 20.07
C TYR A 114 -3.83 7.59 19.01
N GLY A 115 -4.29 7.92 17.81
CA GLY A 115 -4.42 7.00 16.69
C GLY A 115 -4.59 7.71 15.36
N VAL A 116 -4.51 6.93 14.31
CA VAL A 116 -4.77 7.36 12.93
C VAL A 116 -5.63 6.36 12.22
N HIS A 117 -6.40 6.83 11.23
CA HIS A 117 -7.17 5.99 10.32
C HIS A 117 -7.17 6.58 8.91
N SER A 118 -7.63 5.80 7.92
CA SER A 118 -7.74 6.30 6.54
C SER A 118 -8.88 7.29 6.38
N SER A 119 -8.69 8.30 5.54
CA SER A 119 -9.76 9.19 5.08
C SER A 119 -10.69 8.53 4.05
N SER A 120 -10.35 7.34 3.55
CA SER A 120 -11.04 6.68 2.44
C SER A 120 -12.26 5.89 2.91
N SER A 121 -13.44 6.27 2.39
CA SER A 121 -14.69 5.52 2.55
C SER A 121 -14.85 4.34 1.58
N LYS A 122 -13.85 4.06 0.71
CA LYS A 122 -13.88 2.91 -0.20
C LYS A 122 -13.84 1.61 0.58
N VAL A 123 -14.57 0.61 0.08
CA VAL A 123 -14.66 -0.71 0.70
C VAL A 123 -13.46 -1.57 0.30
N GLY A 124 -12.78 -2.09 1.30
CA GLY A 124 -11.66 -3.02 1.12
C GLY A 124 -12.09 -4.45 0.85
N SER A 125 -11.12 -5.35 0.72
CA SER A 125 -11.34 -6.78 0.45
C SER A 125 -12.09 -7.50 1.57
N ASN A 126 -12.05 -6.97 2.80
CA ASN A 126 -12.78 -7.50 3.96
C ASN A 126 -14.25 -7.05 4.05
N GLY A 127 -14.73 -6.26 3.07
CA GLY A 127 -16.10 -5.74 3.03
C GLY A 127 -16.37 -4.54 3.93
N LYS A 128 -15.34 -3.99 4.59
CA LYS A 128 -15.43 -2.77 5.41
C LYS A 128 -14.77 -1.59 4.69
N PRO A 129 -15.22 -0.36 4.93
CA PRO A 129 -14.51 0.82 4.44
C PRO A 129 -13.11 0.92 5.08
N TYR A 130 -12.16 1.50 4.36
CA TYR A 130 -10.79 1.64 4.87
C TYR A 130 -10.69 2.56 6.09
N SER A 131 -11.66 3.47 6.25
CA SER A 131 -11.79 4.30 7.47
C SER A 131 -12.05 3.49 8.74
N ASP A 132 -12.52 2.25 8.61
CA ASP A 132 -12.88 1.38 9.72
C ASP A 132 -11.85 0.24 9.96
N TRP A 133 -10.69 0.36 9.36
CA TRP A 133 -9.61 -0.65 9.46
C TRP A 133 -8.67 -0.38 10.62
#